data_494b90a14899edd5fc33d3cb4d0ce2f5
#
_entry.id   494b90a14899edd5fc33d3cb4d0ce2f5
#
_cell.length_a   1.000
_cell.length_b   1.000
_cell.length_c   1.000
_cell.angle_alpha   90.00
_cell.angle_beta   90.00
_cell.angle_gamma   90.00
#
_symmetry.space_group_name_H-M   'P 1'
#
loop_
_entity.id
_entity.type
_entity.pdbx_description
1 polymer ?
#
loop_
_entity_poly.entity_id
_entity_poly.type
_entity_poly.pdbx_seq_one_letter_code
_entity_poly.pdbx_strand_id
1 'polypeptide(L)'
;MSEPASIQLWWGQIKAVIRLEMKKTFFARRGLWIYILALLPILLFVGHAVIVSHERGRSLEIARQSEKKATYQDLLAVKPGMTTPEVIARLGKPPQRFHWNQRKLIPVTSAVSGTGGSGTPVNLASAYNRNSIDTDGASFTNDGLDGAGYAFSSNLLTANRILDGIQFNFGPADQANAVYGDGKPISLPAGQFATLQLLAAGVYGPVLGQAITVTYTDGSTSVFTQNFSDWCGCVPNPGEQPGESLAVTMPYRDSRDGKRDKQESFLYGYTFTLNRAKTVQSVTLPDNRNVIVLAATLTKLGQGTLVSAAGPSFVEIPHENYTYSDGANTLRVGLADGKVVSINVHQGYNLPDDAVVFAGVFQFFYLRLAIFFGCLGIFMNLFRGEILDKSLHFYFLAPVRRDVLMVGKFLAGLLATCIIFMTSELIQFAVFTGQFSPNVRQLYLYQNHGLANAAAYLGITALACLGYGAFFLAAGMLFKNPILPAAAILVWETANPFLPALLKKFSVIYYLKSLCPVDIPSPPGMPGILSLLVSNPDPVSMPVAILGIVIVSLLVLYVSGFQVRRMEINYTSE
;
A
#
# COMPACT_ATOMS: atom_id res chain seq x y z
N MET A 1 6.22 71.88 16.87
CA MET A 1 5.00 71.28 16.30
C MET A 1 5.25 70.93 14.83
N SER A 2 5.66 69.68 14.53
CA SER A 2 5.96 69.21 13.14
C SER A 2 5.81 67.68 12.97
N GLU A 3 4.82 67.05 13.62
CA GLU A 3 4.63 65.61 13.59
C GLU A 3 3.75 65.04 12.47
N PRO A 4 2.75 65.72 11.88
CA PRO A 4 1.95 65.08 10.84
C PRO A 4 2.71 64.81 9.53
N ALA A 5 3.70 65.61 9.21
CA ALA A 5 4.55 65.44 8.01
C ALA A 5 5.42 64.16 8.07
N SER A 6 5.79 63.69 9.25
CA SER A 6 6.64 62.52 9.42
C SER A 6 5.91 61.19 9.10
N ILE A 7 4.64 61.05 9.49
CA ILE A 7 3.84 59.83 9.26
C ILE A 7 3.52 59.65 7.78
N GLN A 8 3.15 60.72 7.06
CA GLN A 8 2.90 60.67 5.63
C GLN A 8 4.16 60.30 4.84
N LEU A 9 5.32 60.82 5.26
CA LEU A 9 6.60 60.45 4.65
C LEU A 9 6.90 58.94 4.85
N TRP A 10 6.70 58.43 6.06
CA TRP A 10 6.94 57.01 6.34
C TRP A 10 6.01 56.08 5.52
N TRP A 11 4.73 56.42 5.40
CA TRP A 11 3.81 55.69 4.54
C TRP A 11 4.23 55.71 3.06
N GLY A 12 4.72 56.85 2.56
CA GLY A 12 5.28 56.97 1.24
C GLY A 12 6.49 56.04 1.02
N GLN A 13 7.40 56.02 2.00
CA GLN A 13 8.58 55.16 2.00
C GLN A 13 8.18 53.66 2.07
N ILE A 14 7.26 53.26 2.93
CA ILE A 14 6.76 51.91 3.04
C ILE A 14 6.16 51.46 1.68
N LYS A 15 5.29 52.24 1.06
CA LYS A 15 4.69 51.94 -0.24
C LYS A 15 5.76 51.77 -1.33
N ALA A 16 6.81 52.61 -1.35
CA ALA A 16 7.90 52.48 -2.32
C ALA A 16 8.68 51.16 -2.13
N VAL A 17 8.98 50.81 -0.86
CA VAL A 17 9.65 49.53 -0.55
C VAL A 17 8.77 48.36 -0.93
N ILE A 18 7.48 48.35 -0.60
CA ILE A 18 6.55 47.29 -0.98
C ILE A 18 6.53 47.12 -2.49
N ARG A 19 6.39 48.21 -3.26
CA ARG A 19 6.33 48.13 -4.72
C ARG A 19 7.60 47.52 -5.33
N LEU A 20 8.76 47.87 -4.80
CA LEU A 20 10.05 47.36 -5.25
C LEU A 20 10.22 45.88 -4.92
N GLU A 21 9.94 45.48 -3.67
CA GLU A 21 10.12 44.12 -3.19
C GLU A 21 9.11 43.16 -3.82
N MET A 22 7.86 43.60 -4.03
CA MET A 22 6.85 42.80 -4.75
C MET A 22 7.34 42.44 -6.16
N LYS A 23 7.85 43.42 -6.91
CA LYS A 23 8.40 43.19 -8.25
C LYS A 23 9.55 42.17 -8.21
N LYS A 24 10.47 42.30 -7.24
CA LYS A 24 11.58 41.34 -7.06
C LYS A 24 11.06 39.95 -6.71
N THR A 25 10.14 39.83 -5.76
CA THR A 25 9.63 38.54 -5.27
C THR A 25 8.93 37.76 -6.37
N PHE A 26 8.05 38.38 -7.15
CA PHE A 26 7.30 37.70 -8.20
C PHE A 26 8.14 37.28 -9.42
N PHE A 27 9.18 38.03 -9.75
CA PHE A 27 9.96 37.79 -10.98
C PHE A 27 11.36 37.21 -10.72
N ALA A 28 11.74 36.95 -9.47
CA ALA A 28 13.02 36.34 -9.15
C ALA A 28 13.05 34.86 -9.52
N ARG A 29 14.03 34.45 -10.34
CA ARG A 29 14.22 33.04 -10.69
C ARG A 29 14.42 32.12 -9.47
N ARG A 30 15.02 32.65 -8.40
CA ARG A 30 15.26 31.92 -7.15
C ARG A 30 13.98 31.54 -6.38
N GLY A 31 12.84 32.18 -6.69
CA GLY A 31 11.54 31.94 -6.04
C GLY A 31 10.61 30.97 -6.81
N LEU A 32 11.00 30.47 -7.99
CA LEU A 32 10.10 29.64 -8.82
C LEU A 32 9.59 28.37 -8.14
N TRP A 33 10.38 27.77 -7.25
CA TRP A 33 9.97 26.58 -6.49
C TRP A 33 8.78 26.85 -5.54
N ILE A 34 8.57 28.11 -5.11
CA ILE A 34 7.42 28.48 -4.26
C ILE A 34 6.11 28.29 -5.02
N TYR A 35 6.11 28.64 -6.31
CA TYR A 35 4.95 28.40 -7.18
C TYR A 35 4.69 26.91 -7.37
N ILE A 36 5.74 26.07 -7.42
CA ILE A 36 5.59 24.61 -7.47
C ILE A 36 4.91 24.11 -6.20
N LEU A 37 5.32 24.58 -5.03
CA LEU A 37 4.67 24.22 -3.76
C LEU A 37 3.22 24.67 -3.69
N ALA A 38 2.89 25.84 -4.21
CA ALA A 38 1.51 26.32 -4.27
C ALA A 38 0.66 25.57 -5.32
N LEU A 39 1.27 25.12 -6.43
CA LEU A 39 0.59 24.42 -7.52
C LEU A 39 0.34 22.93 -7.20
N LEU A 40 1.22 22.30 -6.44
CA LEU A 40 1.17 20.85 -6.18
C LEU A 40 -0.18 20.38 -5.60
N PRO A 41 -0.76 21.01 -4.56
CA PRO A 41 -2.09 20.61 -4.07
C PRO A 41 -3.20 20.82 -5.11
N ILE A 42 -3.11 21.85 -5.94
CA ILE A 42 -4.06 22.07 -7.03
C ILE A 42 -4.04 20.86 -7.97
N LEU A 43 -2.84 20.41 -8.37
CA LEU A 43 -2.69 19.24 -9.25
C LEU A 43 -3.24 17.96 -8.61
N LEU A 44 -3.05 17.79 -7.29
CA LEU A 44 -3.62 16.65 -6.55
C LEU A 44 -5.15 16.68 -6.61
N PHE A 45 -5.79 17.82 -6.37
CA PHE A 45 -7.24 17.94 -6.43
C PHE A 45 -7.79 17.83 -7.86
N VAL A 46 -7.07 18.33 -8.86
CA VAL A 46 -7.46 18.13 -10.27
C VAL A 46 -7.38 16.64 -10.63
N GLY A 47 -6.31 15.94 -10.24
CA GLY A 47 -6.18 14.50 -10.44
C GLY A 47 -7.32 13.73 -9.77
N HIS A 48 -7.62 14.05 -8.52
CA HIS A 48 -8.75 13.47 -7.78
C HIS A 48 -10.08 13.75 -8.49
N ALA A 49 -10.34 14.98 -8.92
CA ALA A 49 -11.56 15.34 -9.64
C ALA A 49 -11.74 14.58 -10.96
N VAL A 50 -10.64 14.29 -11.67
CA VAL A 50 -10.69 13.45 -12.89
C VAL A 50 -11.10 12.01 -12.53
N ILE A 51 -10.53 11.43 -11.47
CA ILE A 51 -10.88 10.08 -11.00
C ILE A 51 -12.37 10.04 -10.61
N VAL A 52 -12.81 10.97 -9.79
CA VAL A 52 -14.21 11.08 -9.33
C VAL A 52 -15.19 11.21 -10.51
N SER A 53 -14.85 12.05 -11.49
CA SER A 53 -15.69 12.26 -12.68
C SER A 53 -15.80 10.98 -13.52
N HIS A 54 -14.70 10.24 -13.67
CA HIS A 54 -14.66 8.97 -14.40
C HIS A 54 -15.49 7.90 -13.70
N GLU A 55 -15.33 7.72 -12.40
CA GLU A 55 -16.07 6.74 -11.61
C GLU A 55 -17.58 7.06 -11.57
N ARG A 56 -17.91 8.33 -11.41
CA ARG A 56 -19.32 8.78 -11.47
C ARG A 56 -19.94 8.53 -12.85
N GLY A 57 -19.20 8.83 -13.92
CA GLY A 57 -19.63 8.54 -15.30
C GLY A 57 -19.93 7.06 -15.48
N ARG A 58 -19.03 6.19 -14.98
CA ARG A 58 -19.19 4.73 -15.01
C ARG A 58 -20.41 4.26 -14.19
N SER A 59 -20.58 4.77 -12.97
CA SER A 59 -21.71 4.42 -12.10
C SER A 59 -23.06 4.83 -12.73
N LEU A 60 -23.12 6.01 -13.32
CA LEU A 60 -24.31 6.50 -14.04
C LEU A 60 -24.62 5.65 -15.28
N GLU A 61 -23.60 5.22 -16.02
CA GLU A 61 -23.77 4.36 -17.18
C GLU A 61 -24.34 2.99 -16.77
N ILE A 62 -23.80 2.38 -15.70
CA ILE A 62 -24.33 1.13 -15.14
C ILE A 62 -25.78 1.30 -14.69
N ALA A 63 -26.10 2.40 -14.01
CA ALA A 63 -27.45 2.68 -13.55
C ALA A 63 -28.45 2.90 -14.73
N ARG A 64 -28.00 3.51 -15.83
CA ARG A 64 -28.81 3.67 -17.05
C ARG A 64 -29.11 2.37 -17.75
N GLN A 65 -28.13 1.44 -17.75
CA GLN A 65 -28.28 0.12 -18.37
C GLN A 65 -29.08 -0.85 -17.50
N SER A 66 -29.34 -0.51 -16.23
CA SER A 66 -30.11 -1.35 -15.31
C SER A 66 -31.58 -1.41 -15.71
N GLU A 67 -32.13 -2.61 -15.81
CA GLU A 67 -33.56 -2.87 -16.08
C GLU A 67 -34.44 -2.31 -14.96
N LYS A 68 -33.98 -2.39 -13.71
CA LYS A 68 -34.66 -1.89 -12.52
C LYS A 68 -33.81 -0.79 -11.87
N LYS A 69 -34.45 0.34 -11.54
CA LYS A 69 -33.76 1.40 -10.79
C LYS A 69 -33.63 0.97 -9.33
N ALA A 70 -32.42 0.53 -8.96
CA ALA A 70 -32.10 0.18 -7.59
C ALA A 70 -31.84 1.47 -6.78
N THR A 71 -32.28 1.45 -5.53
CA THR A 71 -31.91 2.47 -4.54
C THR A 71 -30.71 2.00 -3.75
N TYR A 72 -30.04 2.89 -3.00
CA TYR A 72 -28.94 2.51 -2.11
C TYR A 72 -29.36 1.45 -1.08
N GLN A 73 -30.58 1.53 -0.58
CA GLN A 73 -31.14 0.53 0.36
C GLN A 73 -31.31 -0.84 -0.31
N ASP A 74 -31.68 -0.89 -1.58
CA ASP A 74 -31.77 -2.14 -2.34
C ASP A 74 -30.39 -2.77 -2.53
N LEU A 75 -29.34 -1.95 -2.77
CA LEU A 75 -27.97 -2.42 -2.87
C LEU A 75 -27.47 -3.01 -1.54
N LEU A 76 -27.74 -2.37 -0.41
CA LEU A 76 -27.37 -2.84 0.92
C LEU A 76 -28.16 -4.07 1.40
N ALA A 77 -29.29 -4.35 0.79
CA ALA A 77 -30.15 -5.47 1.16
C ALA A 77 -29.69 -6.82 0.60
N VAL A 78 -28.70 -6.83 -0.31
CA VAL A 78 -28.06 -8.08 -0.79
C VAL A 78 -27.16 -8.63 0.32
N LYS A 79 -27.29 -9.94 0.60
CA LYS A 79 -26.55 -10.61 1.68
C LYS A 79 -25.83 -11.86 1.17
N PRO A 80 -24.71 -12.28 1.80
CA PRO A 80 -24.09 -13.55 1.52
C PRO A 80 -25.08 -14.71 1.68
N GLY A 81 -24.99 -15.71 0.79
CA GLY A 81 -25.89 -16.86 0.76
C GLY A 81 -27.17 -16.68 -0.06
N MET A 82 -27.52 -15.47 -0.48
CA MET A 82 -28.64 -15.25 -1.42
C MET A 82 -28.38 -15.97 -2.75
N THR A 83 -29.43 -16.48 -3.37
CA THR A 83 -29.35 -17.13 -4.68
C THR A 83 -29.41 -16.11 -5.81
N THR A 84 -28.90 -16.48 -6.99
CA THR A 84 -28.99 -15.65 -8.21
C THR A 84 -30.41 -15.14 -8.49
N PRO A 85 -31.47 -16.00 -8.44
CA PRO A 85 -32.85 -15.52 -8.65
C PRO A 85 -33.30 -14.47 -7.63
N GLU A 86 -32.91 -14.60 -6.37
CA GLU A 86 -33.26 -13.61 -5.32
C GLU A 86 -32.59 -12.27 -5.56
N VAL A 87 -31.32 -12.25 -5.99
CA VAL A 87 -30.61 -11.02 -6.36
C VAL A 87 -31.28 -10.36 -7.57
N ILE A 88 -31.60 -11.16 -8.61
CA ILE A 88 -32.26 -10.65 -9.83
C ILE A 88 -33.69 -10.16 -9.53
N ALA A 89 -34.45 -10.85 -8.70
CA ALA A 89 -35.78 -10.41 -8.29
C ALA A 89 -35.75 -9.03 -7.62
N ARG A 90 -34.70 -8.77 -6.83
CA ARG A 90 -34.52 -7.50 -6.11
C ARG A 90 -33.99 -6.38 -6.99
N LEU A 91 -32.90 -6.61 -7.70
CA LEU A 91 -32.13 -5.58 -8.42
C LEU A 91 -32.36 -5.56 -9.94
N GLY A 92 -33.10 -6.53 -10.48
CA GLY A 92 -33.23 -6.74 -11.92
C GLY A 92 -32.06 -7.52 -12.50
N LYS A 93 -32.06 -7.73 -13.81
CA LYS A 93 -30.91 -8.34 -14.50
C LYS A 93 -29.67 -7.45 -14.34
N PRO A 94 -28.47 -8.04 -14.08
CA PRO A 94 -27.27 -7.25 -13.90
C PRO A 94 -26.88 -6.55 -15.21
N PRO A 95 -26.67 -5.21 -15.20
CA PRO A 95 -26.24 -4.48 -16.39
C PRO A 95 -24.83 -4.86 -16.82
N GLN A 96 -23.99 -5.28 -15.87
CA GLN A 96 -22.68 -5.85 -16.16
C GLN A 96 -22.55 -7.21 -15.48
N ARG A 97 -22.20 -8.20 -16.28
CA ARG A 97 -22.00 -9.59 -15.84
C ARG A 97 -20.67 -10.08 -16.37
N PHE A 98 -19.86 -10.63 -15.49
CA PHE A 98 -18.62 -11.34 -15.83
C PHE A 98 -18.74 -12.77 -15.33
N HIS A 99 -18.47 -13.75 -16.19
CA HIS A 99 -18.60 -15.17 -15.90
C HIS A 99 -17.26 -15.86 -16.13
N TRP A 100 -16.87 -16.75 -15.19
CA TRP A 100 -15.74 -17.66 -15.35
C TRP A 100 -15.99 -18.94 -14.57
N ASN A 101 -15.37 -20.02 -14.99
CA ASN A 101 -15.40 -21.29 -14.27
C ASN A 101 -14.11 -21.43 -13.46
N GLN A 102 -14.26 -21.74 -12.18
CA GLN A 102 -13.14 -22.15 -11.34
C GLN A 102 -13.13 -23.66 -11.26
N ARG A 103 -12.03 -24.29 -11.67
CA ARG A 103 -11.83 -25.72 -11.47
C ARG A 103 -11.42 -25.98 -10.04
N LYS A 104 -12.19 -26.79 -9.33
CA LYS A 104 -11.85 -27.26 -8.00
C LYS A 104 -11.50 -28.73 -8.09
N LEU A 105 -10.31 -29.08 -7.60
CA LEU A 105 -9.87 -30.46 -7.50
C LEU A 105 -10.75 -31.20 -6.48
N ILE A 106 -11.26 -32.37 -6.85
CA ILE A 106 -11.91 -33.29 -5.89
C ILE A 106 -10.80 -34.07 -5.21
N PRO A 107 -10.62 -33.96 -3.87
CA PRO A 107 -9.63 -34.75 -3.18
C PRO A 107 -9.90 -36.24 -3.36
N VAL A 108 -8.92 -36.97 -3.85
CA VAL A 108 -9.00 -38.45 -3.87
C VAL A 108 -8.54 -38.93 -2.50
N THR A 109 -9.45 -39.36 -1.66
CA THR A 109 -9.20 -39.80 -0.27
C THR A 109 -8.86 -41.30 -0.18
N SER A 110 -8.09 -41.81 -1.14
CA SER A 110 -7.74 -43.24 -1.13
C SER A 110 -6.51 -43.62 -0.32
N ALA A 111 -5.79 -42.62 0.24
CA ALA A 111 -4.61 -42.88 1.06
C ALA A 111 -4.98 -43.19 2.53
N VAL A 112 -4.71 -44.42 2.97
CA VAL A 112 -4.91 -44.88 4.35
C VAL A 112 -3.56 -45.02 5.05
N SER A 113 -3.44 -44.43 6.28
CA SER A 113 -2.26 -44.67 7.12
C SER A 113 -2.22 -46.13 7.59
N GLY A 114 -1.08 -46.81 7.48
CA GLY A 114 -0.96 -48.20 7.95
C GLY A 114 0.16 -49.00 7.30
N THR A 115 0.24 -50.24 7.72
CA THR A 115 1.14 -51.28 7.17
C THR A 115 0.31 -52.44 6.63
N GLY A 116 0.85 -53.21 5.71
CA GLY A 116 0.18 -54.38 5.12
C GLY A 116 -0.32 -54.19 3.70
N GLY A 117 0.04 -53.10 3.04
CA GLY A 117 -0.12 -52.91 1.60
C GLY A 117 0.80 -53.83 0.78
N SER A 118 0.51 -53.97 -0.49
CA SER A 118 1.32 -54.76 -1.44
C SER A 118 2.54 -53.96 -1.92
N GLY A 119 3.51 -54.64 -2.53
CA GLY A 119 4.71 -54.05 -3.11
C GLY A 119 5.94 -54.12 -2.20
N THR A 120 7.08 -53.72 -2.74
CA THR A 120 8.37 -53.68 -2.09
C THR A 120 8.80 -52.22 -2.01
N PRO A 121 8.65 -51.53 -0.86
CA PRO A 121 9.11 -50.16 -0.71
C PRO A 121 10.62 -50.04 -0.95
N VAL A 122 11.03 -49.00 -1.67
CA VAL A 122 12.43 -48.71 -1.95
C VAL A 122 12.97 -47.89 -0.77
N ASN A 123 14.12 -48.30 -0.23
CA ASN A 123 14.81 -47.51 0.79
C ASN A 123 15.56 -46.35 0.14
N LEU A 124 15.04 -45.13 0.33
CA LEU A 124 15.63 -43.91 -0.20
C LEU A 124 16.60 -43.22 0.78
N ALA A 125 16.81 -43.77 2.00
CA ALA A 125 17.53 -43.08 3.07
C ALA A 125 18.96 -42.64 2.68
N SER A 126 19.68 -43.46 1.87
CA SER A 126 21.03 -43.12 1.40
C SER A 126 21.07 -42.01 0.34
N ALA A 127 19.91 -41.72 -0.27
CA ALA A 127 19.77 -40.70 -1.31
C ALA A 127 19.09 -39.40 -0.81
N TYR A 128 18.58 -39.40 0.42
CA TYR A 128 17.90 -38.21 0.96
C TYR A 128 18.85 -37.01 0.98
N ASN A 129 18.41 -35.93 0.35
CA ASN A 129 19.17 -34.69 0.19
C ASN A 129 18.30 -33.43 0.37
N ARG A 130 17.00 -33.61 0.74
CA ARG A 130 16.05 -32.53 0.96
C ARG A 130 15.20 -32.80 2.22
N ASN A 131 15.02 -31.78 3.04
CA ASN A 131 14.04 -31.82 4.12
C ASN A 131 12.71 -31.30 3.56
N SER A 132 11.71 -32.17 3.50
CA SER A 132 10.43 -31.92 2.85
C SER A 132 9.23 -32.18 3.74
N ILE A 133 9.42 -32.89 4.87
CA ILE A 133 8.39 -33.20 5.85
C ILE A 133 8.90 -32.77 7.22
N ASP A 134 8.20 -31.85 7.88
CA ASP A 134 8.56 -31.32 9.19
C ASP A 134 7.44 -31.54 10.22
N THR A 135 7.79 -31.50 11.50
CA THR A 135 6.85 -31.66 12.60
C THR A 135 5.98 -30.42 12.78
N ASP A 136 4.67 -30.61 12.74
CA ASP A 136 3.69 -29.54 12.90
C ASP A 136 3.92 -28.74 14.19
N GLY A 137 3.97 -27.42 14.06
CA GLY A 137 4.15 -26.50 15.19
C GLY A 137 5.60 -26.32 15.63
N ALA A 138 6.54 -27.06 15.07
CA ALA A 138 7.98 -26.90 15.30
C ALA A 138 8.55 -25.91 14.26
N SER A 139 9.38 -24.97 14.70
CA SER A 139 10.16 -24.13 13.79
C SER A 139 11.36 -24.91 13.23
N PHE A 140 11.66 -24.74 11.95
CA PHE A 140 12.80 -25.37 11.33
C PHE A 140 13.74 -24.36 10.67
N THR A 141 15.02 -24.68 10.57
CA THR A 141 16.06 -23.78 10.04
C THR A 141 16.45 -24.08 8.59
N ASN A 142 16.00 -25.23 8.07
CA ASN A 142 16.28 -25.64 6.69
C ASN A 142 15.39 -24.87 5.69
N ASP A 143 15.65 -25.07 4.41
CA ASP A 143 14.94 -24.39 3.33
C ASP A 143 13.58 -25.02 2.97
N GLY A 144 13.18 -26.09 3.67
CA GLY A 144 11.93 -26.81 3.41
C GLY A 144 11.89 -27.53 2.06
N LEU A 145 10.72 -27.97 1.65
CA LEU A 145 10.49 -28.66 0.38
C LEU A 145 10.84 -27.78 -0.83
N ASP A 146 10.38 -26.54 -0.82
CA ASP A 146 10.45 -25.62 -1.95
C ASP A 146 11.65 -24.64 -1.92
N GLY A 147 12.46 -24.65 -0.89
CA GLY A 147 13.54 -23.68 -0.74
C GLY A 147 13.09 -22.32 -0.21
N ALA A 148 11.79 -22.10 -0.05
CA ALA A 148 11.22 -20.87 0.50
C ALA A 148 10.85 -21.01 1.99
N GLY A 149 11.04 -22.19 2.57
CA GLY A 149 10.77 -22.48 3.97
C GLY A 149 9.37 -23.00 4.24
N TYR A 150 8.81 -23.74 3.29
CA TYR A 150 7.58 -24.49 3.48
C TYR A 150 7.82 -26.00 3.34
N ALA A 151 7.07 -26.79 4.10
CA ALA A 151 7.18 -28.24 4.14
C ALA A 151 5.81 -28.91 4.25
N PHE A 152 5.76 -30.21 3.93
CA PHE A 152 4.61 -31.04 4.22
C PHE A 152 4.52 -31.32 5.72
N SER A 153 3.30 -31.37 6.23
CA SER A 153 3.00 -31.71 7.61
C SER A 153 3.24 -33.20 7.89
N SER A 154 4.00 -33.52 8.93
CA SER A 154 4.20 -34.91 9.39
C SER A 154 2.91 -35.52 9.95
N ASN A 155 1.98 -34.72 10.46
CA ASN A 155 0.66 -35.18 10.90
C ASN A 155 -0.23 -35.64 9.74
N LEU A 156 -0.05 -35.03 8.58
CA LEU A 156 -0.80 -35.36 7.36
C LEU A 156 -0.09 -36.41 6.51
N LEU A 157 1.27 -36.50 6.56
CA LEU A 157 2.08 -37.54 5.93
C LEU A 157 2.75 -38.41 6.99
N THR A 158 2.03 -39.39 7.51
CA THR A 158 2.58 -40.38 8.45
C THR A 158 3.64 -41.26 7.77
N ALA A 159 4.60 -41.80 8.55
CA ALA A 159 5.75 -42.55 8.05
C ALA A 159 5.41 -43.69 7.08
N ASN A 160 4.25 -44.32 7.23
CA ASN A 160 3.79 -45.40 6.39
C ASN A 160 2.39 -45.11 5.85
N ARG A 161 2.21 -45.27 4.54
CA ARG A 161 0.91 -45.10 3.90
C ARG A 161 0.61 -46.21 2.89
N ILE A 162 -0.66 -46.58 2.83
CA ILE A 162 -1.19 -47.43 1.78
C ILE A 162 -1.99 -46.56 0.83
N LEU A 163 -1.64 -46.60 -0.45
CA LEU A 163 -2.32 -45.88 -1.51
C LEU A 163 -2.66 -46.89 -2.60
N ASP A 164 -3.95 -47.03 -2.94
CA ASP A 164 -4.45 -48.02 -3.90
C ASP A 164 -3.96 -49.45 -3.61
N GLY A 165 -3.86 -49.79 -2.33
CA GLY A 165 -3.34 -51.09 -1.88
C GLY A 165 -1.82 -51.24 -1.92
N ILE A 166 -1.05 -50.21 -2.30
CA ILE A 166 0.40 -50.21 -2.37
C ILE A 166 0.98 -49.55 -1.13
N GLN A 167 1.97 -50.19 -0.52
CA GLN A 167 2.68 -49.67 0.64
C GLN A 167 3.74 -48.67 0.23
N PHE A 168 3.74 -47.45 0.82
CA PHE A 168 4.78 -46.45 0.70
C PHE A 168 5.37 -46.11 2.07
N ASN A 169 6.68 -45.95 2.13
CA ASN A 169 7.40 -45.52 3.32
C ASN A 169 8.02 -44.14 3.09
N PHE A 170 7.73 -43.19 3.96
CA PHE A 170 8.30 -41.86 3.94
C PHE A 170 9.49 -41.78 4.89
N GLY A 171 10.40 -40.85 4.62
CA GLY A 171 11.49 -40.51 5.52
C GLY A 171 10.97 -39.86 6.82
N PRO A 172 11.79 -39.89 7.89
CA PRO A 172 11.44 -39.28 9.17
C PRO A 172 11.39 -37.76 9.09
N ALA A 173 10.47 -37.14 9.84
CA ALA A 173 10.36 -35.70 9.89
C ALA A 173 11.62 -35.01 10.43
N ASP A 174 11.75 -33.69 10.21
CA ASP A 174 12.76 -32.79 10.76
C ASP A 174 14.21 -33.07 10.32
N GLN A 175 14.40 -33.87 9.27
CA GLN A 175 15.71 -34.16 8.67
C GLN A 175 15.57 -34.39 7.17
N ALA A 176 16.66 -34.71 6.47
CA ALA A 176 16.57 -35.09 5.05
C ALA A 176 15.68 -36.33 4.89
N ASN A 177 14.55 -36.19 4.19
CA ASN A 177 13.48 -37.20 4.09
C ASN A 177 12.88 -37.31 2.69
N ALA A 178 13.45 -36.61 1.72
CA ALA A 178 13.09 -36.65 0.32
C ALA A 178 14.33 -36.52 -0.57
N VAL A 179 14.18 -36.89 -1.84
CA VAL A 179 15.23 -36.82 -2.86
C VAL A 179 14.84 -35.78 -3.90
N TYR A 180 15.60 -34.69 -4.02
CA TYR A 180 15.54 -33.90 -5.25
C TYR A 180 16.38 -34.54 -6.35
N GLY A 181 15.97 -34.37 -7.60
CA GLY A 181 16.69 -34.90 -8.75
C GLY A 181 18.09 -34.30 -8.89
N ASP A 182 19.13 -35.15 -8.79
CA ASP A 182 20.55 -34.77 -8.94
C ASP A 182 21.29 -35.65 -9.97
N GLY A 183 20.54 -36.41 -10.76
CA GLY A 183 21.10 -37.28 -11.80
C GLY A 183 21.85 -38.51 -11.28
N LYS A 184 21.84 -38.77 -9.97
CA LYS A 184 22.55 -39.93 -9.39
C LYS A 184 21.69 -41.20 -9.35
N PRO A 185 22.27 -42.37 -9.54
CA PRO A 185 21.54 -43.62 -9.44
C PRO A 185 21.23 -43.98 -7.98
N ILE A 186 20.00 -44.38 -7.73
CA ILE A 186 19.47 -44.91 -6.47
C ILE A 186 19.33 -46.41 -6.60
N SER A 187 19.94 -47.20 -5.73
CA SER A 187 19.87 -48.65 -5.74
C SER A 187 18.45 -49.14 -5.49
N LEU A 188 17.99 -50.09 -6.31
CA LEU A 188 16.72 -50.75 -6.15
C LEU A 188 16.88 -52.14 -5.55
N PRO A 189 15.89 -52.65 -4.78
CA PRO A 189 15.85 -54.03 -4.37
C PRO A 189 15.95 -54.96 -5.57
N ALA A 190 16.91 -55.93 -5.52
CA ALA A 190 17.13 -56.89 -6.61
C ALA A 190 15.89 -57.74 -6.81
N GLY A 191 15.41 -57.82 -8.04
CA GLY A 191 14.23 -58.63 -8.40
C GLY A 191 13.64 -58.26 -9.74
N GLN A 192 12.68 -59.05 -10.17
CA GLN A 192 11.87 -58.78 -11.34
C GLN A 192 10.54 -58.18 -10.89
N PHE A 193 10.25 -56.99 -11.39
CA PHE A 193 9.05 -56.20 -11.01
C PHE A 193 8.27 -55.78 -12.25
N ALA A 194 6.97 -55.55 -12.08
CA ALA A 194 6.08 -55.10 -13.13
C ALA A 194 6.10 -53.59 -13.29
N THR A 195 6.14 -52.85 -12.16
CA THR A 195 6.12 -51.39 -12.17
C THR A 195 7.01 -50.79 -11.07
N LEU A 196 7.47 -49.56 -11.31
CA LEU A 196 7.99 -48.66 -10.32
C LEU A 196 6.91 -47.59 -10.07
N GLN A 197 6.56 -47.40 -8.80
CA GLN A 197 5.59 -46.41 -8.34
C GLN A 197 6.35 -45.33 -7.60
N LEU A 198 6.14 -44.06 -7.96
CA LEU A 198 6.74 -42.91 -7.25
C LEU A 198 5.66 -42.03 -6.64
N LEU A 199 5.93 -41.52 -5.44
CA LEU A 199 5.21 -40.38 -4.87
C LEU A 199 6.13 -39.15 -4.95
N ALA A 200 5.74 -38.18 -5.77
CA ALA A 200 6.58 -37.06 -6.09
C ALA A 200 5.78 -35.77 -6.36
N ALA A 201 6.46 -34.64 -6.40
CA ALA A 201 5.88 -33.38 -6.84
C ALA A 201 6.96 -32.47 -7.47
N GLY A 202 6.53 -31.52 -8.27
CA GLY A 202 7.33 -30.40 -8.72
C GLY A 202 7.32 -29.24 -7.72
N VAL A 203 8.32 -28.37 -7.77
CA VAL A 203 8.36 -27.09 -7.04
C VAL A 203 8.62 -25.95 -8.03
N TYR A 204 8.10 -24.76 -7.73
CA TYR A 204 8.16 -23.56 -8.59
C TYR A 204 7.42 -23.68 -9.93
N GLY A 205 6.30 -24.35 -9.93
CA GLY A 205 5.47 -24.63 -11.10
C GLY A 205 5.64 -26.05 -11.62
N PRO A 206 4.86 -26.45 -12.63
CA PRO A 206 4.95 -27.78 -13.22
C PRO A 206 6.31 -27.97 -13.91
N VAL A 207 6.95 -29.11 -13.67
CA VAL A 207 8.27 -29.46 -14.22
C VAL A 207 8.06 -30.42 -15.38
N LEU A 208 8.28 -29.96 -16.60
CA LEU A 208 7.92 -30.69 -17.82
C LEU A 208 9.09 -31.48 -18.41
N GLY A 209 8.77 -32.61 -19.09
CA GLY A 209 9.71 -33.35 -19.91
C GLY A 209 10.87 -34.03 -19.18
N GLN A 210 10.65 -34.47 -17.95
CA GLN A 210 11.71 -35.01 -17.09
C GLN A 210 11.97 -36.48 -17.36
N ALA A 211 13.24 -36.89 -17.54
CA ALA A 211 13.64 -38.26 -17.81
C ALA A 211 13.91 -39.05 -16.52
N ILE A 212 13.22 -40.18 -16.33
CA ILE A 212 13.49 -41.16 -15.29
C ILE A 212 14.07 -42.39 -15.95
N THR A 213 15.24 -42.84 -15.53
CA THR A 213 15.95 -43.96 -16.12
C THR A 213 16.04 -45.12 -15.13
N VAL A 214 15.50 -46.28 -15.48
CA VAL A 214 15.69 -47.53 -14.71
C VAL A 214 16.77 -48.35 -15.40
N THR A 215 17.79 -48.74 -14.67
CA THR A 215 18.90 -49.59 -15.12
C THR A 215 18.69 -51.00 -14.58
N TYR A 216 18.89 -51.99 -15.44
CA TYR A 216 18.81 -53.39 -15.11
C TYR A 216 20.20 -54.00 -14.92
N THR A 217 20.31 -55.18 -14.27
CA THR A 217 21.56 -55.85 -13.97
C THR A 217 22.34 -56.27 -15.21
N ASP A 218 21.70 -56.38 -16.36
CA ASP A 218 22.31 -56.68 -17.67
C ASP A 218 22.89 -55.42 -18.36
N GLY A 219 22.84 -54.27 -17.68
CA GLY A 219 23.31 -52.98 -18.21
C GLY A 219 22.35 -52.26 -19.14
N SER A 220 21.22 -52.85 -19.49
CA SER A 220 20.20 -52.21 -20.30
C SER A 220 19.38 -51.19 -19.47
N THR A 221 18.72 -50.25 -20.12
CA THR A 221 17.93 -49.21 -19.47
C THR A 221 16.53 -49.10 -20.02
N SER A 222 15.60 -48.65 -19.21
CA SER A 222 14.28 -48.12 -19.61
C SER A 222 14.21 -46.65 -19.24
N VAL A 223 13.92 -45.79 -20.22
CA VAL A 223 13.79 -44.34 -20.02
C VAL A 223 12.34 -43.92 -20.14
N PHE A 224 11.83 -43.20 -19.17
CA PHE A 224 10.47 -42.68 -19.11
C PHE A 224 10.52 -41.16 -19.09
N THR A 225 9.69 -40.51 -19.89
CA THR A 225 9.53 -39.05 -19.85
C THR A 225 8.26 -38.71 -19.10
N GLN A 226 8.37 -37.91 -18.04
CA GLN A 226 7.25 -37.57 -17.18
C GLN A 226 7.22 -36.05 -16.89
N ASN A 227 6.02 -35.48 -16.80
CA ASN A 227 5.78 -34.14 -16.27
C ASN A 227 5.36 -34.28 -14.81
N PHE A 228 5.83 -33.35 -13.98
CA PHE A 228 5.49 -33.30 -12.54
C PHE A 228 4.69 -32.04 -12.25
N SER A 229 3.47 -32.19 -11.70
CA SER A 229 2.70 -31.05 -11.22
C SER A 229 3.31 -30.42 -9.97
N ASP A 230 3.05 -29.12 -9.80
CA ASP A 230 3.51 -28.38 -8.62
C ASP A 230 2.81 -28.86 -7.35
N TRP A 231 3.55 -28.92 -6.26
CA TRP A 231 3.05 -29.33 -4.95
C TRP A 231 2.09 -28.33 -4.30
N CYS A 232 2.15 -27.05 -4.72
CA CYS A 232 1.39 -25.97 -4.10
C CYS A 232 0.06 -25.75 -4.83
N GLY A 233 -1.03 -25.75 -4.08
CA GLY A 233 -2.33 -25.28 -4.57
C GLY A 233 -2.39 -23.79 -4.89
N CYS A 234 -1.27 -23.07 -4.75
CA CYS A 234 -1.13 -21.67 -5.15
C CYS A 234 -0.95 -21.47 -6.66
N VAL A 235 -0.67 -22.55 -7.40
CA VAL A 235 -0.59 -22.50 -8.86
C VAL A 235 -1.94 -22.82 -9.51
N PRO A 236 -2.23 -22.25 -10.68
CA PRO A 236 -3.42 -22.63 -11.44
C PRO A 236 -3.38 -24.10 -11.85
N ASN A 237 -4.52 -24.79 -11.73
CA ASN A 237 -4.73 -26.15 -12.22
C ASN A 237 -3.68 -27.18 -11.74
N PRO A 238 -3.55 -27.42 -10.42
CA PRO A 238 -2.68 -28.45 -9.91
C PRO A 238 -3.17 -29.84 -10.37
N GLY A 239 -2.24 -30.76 -10.72
CA GLY A 239 -2.56 -32.15 -11.07
C GLY A 239 -3.14 -32.34 -12.45
N GLU A 240 -2.82 -31.51 -13.43
CA GLU A 240 -3.27 -31.63 -14.82
C GLU A 240 -2.27 -32.33 -15.76
N GLN A 241 -1.14 -32.83 -15.23
CA GLN A 241 -0.13 -33.43 -16.10
C GLN A 241 -0.51 -34.86 -16.48
N PRO A 242 -0.29 -35.28 -17.75
CA PRO A 242 -0.57 -36.65 -18.18
C PRO A 242 0.25 -37.66 -17.38
N GLY A 243 -0.38 -38.80 -17.05
CA GLY A 243 0.28 -39.92 -16.39
C GLY A 243 0.48 -39.79 -14.89
N GLU A 244 -0.09 -38.77 -14.26
CA GLU A 244 -0.09 -38.63 -12.81
C GLU A 244 -1.45 -38.92 -12.19
N SER A 245 -1.44 -39.31 -10.92
CA SER A 245 -2.62 -39.45 -10.08
C SER A 245 -2.45 -38.57 -8.83
N LEU A 246 -3.54 -37.96 -8.32
CA LEU A 246 -3.49 -37.23 -7.07
C LEU A 246 -3.45 -38.22 -5.90
N ALA A 247 -2.30 -38.35 -5.25
CA ALA A 247 -2.08 -39.30 -4.18
C ALA A 247 -2.54 -38.78 -2.80
N VAL A 248 -2.16 -37.55 -2.44
CA VAL A 248 -2.52 -36.94 -1.17
C VAL A 248 -2.84 -35.48 -1.37
N THR A 249 -3.97 -35.04 -0.80
CA THR A 249 -4.30 -33.62 -0.65
C THR A 249 -4.19 -33.23 0.82
N MET A 250 -3.48 -32.15 1.09
CA MET A 250 -3.29 -31.62 2.43
C MET A 250 -3.90 -30.22 2.51
N PRO A 251 -4.74 -29.93 3.53
CA PRO A 251 -5.45 -28.64 3.64
C PRO A 251 -4.56 -27.51 4.13
N TYR A 252 -3.33 -27.80 4.51
CA TYR A 252 -2.33 -26.83 4.95
C TYR A 252 -0.92 -27.39 4.74
N ARG A 253 0.07 -26.52 4.80
CA ARG A 253 1.50 -26.82 4.84
C ARG A 253 2.12 -26.14 6.06
N ASP A 254 3.28 -26.62 6.50
CA ASP A 254 4.02 -25.99 7.59
C ASP A 254 4.99 -24.95 7.05
N SER A 255 5.15 -23.86 7.80
CA SER A 255 6.10 -22.81 7.50
C SER A 255 7.26 -22.81 8.48
N ARG A 256 8.41 -22.27 8.07
CA ARG A 256 9.67 -22.22 8.83
C ARG A 256 9.51 -21.70 10.27
N ASP A 257 8.57 -20.81 10.52
CA ASP A 257 8.29 -20.23 11.85
C ASP A 257 7.37 -21.12 12.72
N GLY A 258 7.08 -22.34 12.31
CA GLY A 258 6.23 -23.29 13.01
C GLY A 258 4.74 -23.02 12.86
N LYS A 259 4.33 -22.08 11.99
CA LYS A 259 2.92 -21.82 11.73
C LYS A 259 2.36 -22.70 10.63
N ARG A 260 1.08 -23.00 10.74
CA ARG A 260 0.34 -23.64 9.65
C ARG A 260 -0.11 -22.59 8.65
N ASP A 261 0.36 -22.72 7.43
CA ASP A 261 -0.13 -21.96 6.29
C ASP A 261 -1.33 -22.70 5.68
N LYS A 262 -2.50 -22.06 5.64
CA LYS A 262 -3.76 -22.63 5.11
C LYS A 262 -3.77 -22.76 3.59
N GLN A 263 -2.62 -22.93 2.99
CA GLN A 263 -2.48 -23.22 1.57
C GLN A 263 -2.56 -24.71 1.33
N GLU A 264 -3.50 -25.14 0.47
CA GLU A 264 -3.58 -26.54 0.05
C GLU A 264 -2.28 -26.97 -0.62
N SER A 265 -1.83 -28.19 -0.33
CA SER A 265 -0.64 -28.79 -0.92
C SER A 265 -0.92 -30.24 -1.37
N PHE A 266 -0.21 -30.67 -2.39
CA PHE A 266 -0.52 -31.90 -3.13
C PHE A 266 0.73 -32.77 -3.29
N LEU A 267 0.50 -34.10 -3.22
CA LEU A 267 1.49 -35.10 -3.57
C LEU A 267 0.89 -35.99 -4.66
N TYR A 268 1.65 -36.27 -5.72
CA TYR A 268 1.19 -37.01 -6.88
C TYR A 268 1.84 -38.36 -6.97
N GLY A 269 1.12 -39.32 -7.54
CA GLY A 269 1.57 -40.66 -7.82
C GLY A 269 1.86 -40.90 -9.31
N TYR A 270 2.95 -41.56 -9.58
CA TYR A 270 3.42 -41.87 -10.95
C TYR A 270 3.72 -43.36 -11.08
N THR A 271 3.32 -43.97 -12.20
CA THR A 271 3.50 -45.41 -12.47
C THR A 271 4.33 -45.62 -13.72
N PHE A 272 5.45 -46.31 -13.58
CA PHE A 272 6.35 -46.65 -14.68
C PHE A 272 6.38 -48.16 -14.92
N THR A 273 6.01 -48.61 -16.13
CA THR A 273 5.98 -50.03 -16.49
C THR A 273 7.40 -50.52 -16.78
N LEU A 274 7.83 -51.54 -16.04
CA LEU A 274 9.17 -52.11 -16.13
C LEU A 274 9.21 -53.35 -17.06
N ASN A 275 10.42 -53.70 -17.52
CA ASN A 275 10.64 -54.96 -18.20
C ASN A 275 10.68 -56.12 -17.18
N ARG A 276 9.61 -56.90 -17.14
CA ARG A 276 9.40 -58.00 -16.18
C ARG A 276 10.37 -59.17 -16.32
N ALA A 277 11.03 -59.30 -17.48
CA ALA A 277 11.99 -60.37 -17.73
C ALA A 277 13.39 -60.02 -17.17
N LYS A 278 13.61 -58.76 -16.72
CA LYS A 278 14.88 -58.28 -16.28
C LYS A 278 14.89 -57.96 -14.78
N THR A 279 16.01 -58.17 -14.14
CA THR A 279 16.24 -57.78 -12.74
C THR A 279 16.63 -56.32 -12.67
N VAL A 280 15.90 -55.53 -11.89
CA VAL A 280 16.22 -54.11 -11.69
C VAL A 280 17.47 -53.95 -10.85
N GLN A 281 18.24 -52.89 -11.10
CA GLN A 281 19.44 -52.54 -10.38
C GLN A 281 19.34 -51.15 -9.71
N SER A 282 18.97 -50.14 -10.47
CA SER A 282 18.90 -48.76 -9.96
C SER A 282 17.88 -47.93 -10.72
N VAL A 283 17.44 -46.84 -10.12
CA VAL A 283 16.69 -45.75 -10.76
C VAL A 283 17.51 -44.46 -10.69
N THR A 284 17.59 -43.75 -11.79
CA THR A 284 18.19 -42.41 -11.86
C THR A 284 17.09 -41.39 -12.08
N LEU A 285 16.97 -40.46 -11.15
CA LEU A 285 16.06 -39.31 -11.25
C LEU A 285 16.66 -38.27 -12.21
N PRO A 286 15.84 -37.38 -12.77
CA PRO A 286 16.38 -36.31 -13.62
C PRO A 286 17.36 -35.42 -12.84
N ASP A 287 18.34 -34.82 -13.51
CA ASP A 287 19.21 -33.79 -12.92
C ASP A 287 18.46 -32.45 -12.89
N ASN A 288 17.45 -32.39 -12.00
CA ASN A 288 16.60 -31.23 -11.83
C ASN A 288 16.12 -31.12 -10.38
N ARG A 289 16.63 -30.11 -9.67
CA ARG A 289 16.34 -29.88 -8.24
C ARG A 289 14.87 -29.55 -7.93
N ASN A 290 14.08 -29.23 -8.96
CA ASN A 290 12.67 -28.93 -8.82
C ASN A 290 11.78 -30.19 -8.87
N VAL A 291 12.33 -31.37 -9.08
CA VAL A 291 11.63 -32.66 -8.96
C VAL A 291 11.96 -33.26 -7.60
N ILE A 292 10.94 -33.43 -6.76
CA ILE A 292 11.10 -33.94 -5.39
C ILE A 292 10.37 -35.27 -5.28
N VAL A 293 11.09 -36.33 -4.94
CA VAL A 293 10.55 -37.68 -4.72
C VAL A 293 10.57 -37.98 -3.22
N LEU A 294 9.40 -38.29 -2.66
CA LEU A 294 9.24 -38.58 -1.23
C LEU A 294 9.24 -40.06 -0.92
N ALA A 295 8.65 -40.89 -1.82
CA ALA A 295 8.61 -42.34 -1.62
C ALA A 295 8.60 -43.07 -2.96
N ALA A 296 9.10 -44.29 -2.96
CA ALA A 296 9.09 -45.18 -4.12
C ALA A 296 8.76 -46.62 -3.72
N THR A 297 8.04 -47.33 -4.56
CA THR A 297 7.67 -48.75 -4.33
C THR A 297 7.70 -49.54 -5.64
N LEU A 298 8.26 -50.72 -5.60
CA LEU A 298 8.25 -51.68 -6.70
C LEU A 298 7.10 -52.67 -6.53
N THR A 299 6.33 -52.93 -7.62
CA THR A 299 5.23 -53.92 -7.56
C THR A 299 5.42 -55.01 -8.58
N LYS A 300 4.93 -56.21 -8.21
CA LYS A 300 4.81 -57.37 -9.12
C LYS A 300 3.45 -57.39 -9.79
N LEU A 301 3.29 -58.20 -10.80
CA LEU A 301 2.01 -58.34 -11.48
C LEU A 301 0.91 -58.79 -10.51
N GLY A 302 -0.23 -58.10 -10.50
CA GLY A 302 -1.36 -58.37 -9.60
C GLY A 302 -1.27 -57.73 -8.22
N GLN A 303 -0.21 -56.97 -7.91
CA GLN A 303 -0.04 -56.30 -6.64
C GLN A 303 -0.63 -54.86 -6.60
N GLY A 304 -1.48 -54.50 -7.50
CA GLY A 304 -2.02 -53.15 -7.63
C GLY A 304 -1.14 -52.24 -8.49
N THR A 305 -1.73 -51.26 -9.06
CA THR A 305 -1.08 -50.09 -9.72
C THR A 305 -1.73 -48.88 -9.16
N LEU A 306 -0.94 -47.82 -8.96
CA LEU A 306 -1.53 -46.50 -8.78
C LEU A 306 -2.43 -46.27 -9.98
N VAL A 307 -3.72 -46.29 -9.74
CA VAL A 307 -4.69 -46.17 -10.81
C VAL A 307 -4.59 -44.73 -11.31
N SER A 308 -3.99 -44.57 -12.48
CA SER A 308 -4.30 -43.39 -13.29
C SER A 308 -5.72 -43.58 -13.86
N ALA A 309 -6.65 -43.89 -12.98
CA ALA A 309 -8.06 -43.88 -13.32
C ALA A 309 -8.40 -42.42 -13.60
N ALA A 310 -8.62 -42.10 -14.86
CA ALA A 310 -9.08 -40.78 -15.29
C ALA A 310 -8.48 -39.64 -14.45
N GLY A 311 -7.67 -38.81 -15.04
CA GLY A 311 -6.97 -37.72 -14.37
C GLY A 311 -7.80 -37.03 -13.30
N PRO A 312 -7.20 -36.20 -12.47
CA PRO A 312 -7.87 -35.63 -11.30
C PRO A 312 -9.28 -35.15 -11.66
N SER A 313 -10.28 -35.61 -10.91
CA SER A 313 -11.67 -35.19 -11.13
C SER A 313 -11.80 -33.74 -10.72
N PHE A 314 -12.06 -32.88 -11.67
CA PHE A 314 -12.36 -31.46 -11.39
C PHE A 314 -13.88 -31.27 -11.39
N VAL A 315 -14.35 -30.51 -10.43
CA VAL A 315 -15.66 -29.87 -10.49
C VAL A 315 -15.46 -28.46 -10.98
N GLU A 316 -16.12 -28.10 -12.07
CA GLU A 316 -16.20 -26.71 -12.50
C GLU A 316 -17.26 -26.00 -11.68
N ILE A 317 -16.84 -25.05 -10.86
CA ILE A 317 -17.75 -24.18 -10.12
C ILE A 317 -17.94 -22.91 -10.94
N PRO A 318 -19.16 -22.64 -11.43
CA PRO A 318 -19.42 -21.40 -12.13
C PRO A 318 -19.35 -20.22 -11.15
N HIS A 319 -18.50 -19.26 -11.47
CA HIS A 319 -18.39 -18.00 -10.78
C HIS A 319 -18.94 -16.88 -11.65
N GLU A 320 -19.64 -15.96 -11.03
CA GLU A 320 -20.17 -14.78 -11.70
C GLU A 320 -19.92 -13.53 -10.86
N ASN A 321 -19.61 -12.43 -11.50
CA ASN A 321 -19.62 -11.11 -10.88
C ASN A 321 -20.69 -10.26 -11.52
N TYR A 322 -21.61 -9.78 -10.68
CA TYR A 322 -22.64 -8.85 -11.07
C TYR A 322 -22.29 -7.47 -10.54
N THR A 323 -22.48 -6.46 -11.38
CA THR A 323 -22.28 -5.07 -10.99
C THR A 323 -23.56 -4.30 -11.18
N TYR A 324 -24.03 -3.65 -10.12
CA TYR A 324 -25.20 -2.79 -10.07
C TYR A 324 -24.80 -1.39 -9.61
N SER A 325 -25.60 -0.38 -9.95
CA SER A 325 -25.42 0.98 -9.44
C SER A 325 -26.76 1.69 -9.28
N ASP A 326 -26.84 2.57 -8.28
CA ASP A 326 -27.95 3.54 -8.13
C ASP A 326 -27.65 4.87 -8.82
N GLY A 327 -26.51 4.97 -9.52
CA GLY A 327 -26.00 6.18 -10.17
C GLY A 327 -24.94 6.92 -9.36
N ALA A 328 -24.89 6.73 -8.04
CA ALA A 328 -23.86 7.25 -7.15
C ALA A 328 -22.99 6.13 -6.58
N ASN A 329 -23.63 5.09 -6.08
CA ASN A 329 -22.97 3.94 -5.44
C ASN A 329 -22.93 2.75 -6.39
N THR A 330 -21.94 1.87 -6.18
CA THR A 330 -21.78 0.65 -6.99
C THR A 330 -21.72 -0.57 -6.08
N LEU A 331 -22.51 -1.59 -6.41
CA LEU A 331 -22.51 -2.88 -5.75
C LEU A 331 -21.88 -3.92 -6.70
N ARG A 332 -20.85 -4.63 -6.22
CA ARG A 332 -20.33 -5.83 -6.88
C ARG A 332 -20.70 -7.05 -6.05
N VAL A 333 -21.35 -8.00 -6.69
CA VAL A 333 -21.79 -9.26 -6.10
C VAL A 333 -21.03 -10.39 -6.77
N GLY A 334 -20.19 -11.08 -6.01
CA GLY A 334 -19.54 -12.31 -6.47
C GLY A 334 -20.41 -13.52 -6.11
N LEU A 335 -20.71 -14.34 -7.10
CA LEU A 335 -21.49 -15.56 -6.95
C LEU A 335 -20.61 -16.78 -7.29
N ALA A 336 -20.79 -17.84 -6.53
CA ALA A 336 -20.22 -19.15 -6.80
C ALA A 336 -21.34 -20.18 -6.72
N ASP A 337 -21.47 -21.02 -7.73
CA ASP A 337 -22.54 -22.03 -7.84
C ASP A 337 -23.95 -21.41 -7.60
N GLY A 338 -24.18 -20.25 -8.20
CA GLY A 338 -25.46 -19.54 -8.10
C GLY A 338 -25.79 -18.92 -6.73
N LYS A 339 -24.85 -18.87 -5.80
CA LYS A 339 -25.00 -18.25 -4.48
C LYS A 339 -24.03 -17.11 -4.26
N VAL A 340 -24.47 -16.05 -3.59
CA VAL A 340 -23.63 -14.90 -3.22
C VAL A 340 -22.58 -15.31 -2.21
N VAL A 341 -21.30 -15.17 -2.59
CA VAL A 341 -20.14 -15.48 -1.74
C VAL A 341 -19.36 -14.22 -1.33
N SER A 342 -19.48 -13.15 -2.10
CA SER A 342 -18.83 -11.88 -1.77
C SER A 342 -19.70 -10.69 -2.16
N ILE A 343 -19.63 -9.65 -1.35
CA ILE A 343 -20.34 -8.39 -1.55
C ILE A 343 -19.36 -7.25 -1.31
N ASN A 344 -19.27 -6.37 -2.29
CA ASN A 344 -18.49 -5.15 -2.16
C ASN A 344 -19.35 -3.96 -2.58
N VAL A 345 -19.71 -3.14 -1.61
CA VAL A 345 -20.45 -1.88 -1.84
C VAL A 345 -19.43 -0.76 -1.83
N HIS A 346 -19.20 -0.19 -3.00
CA HIS A 346 -18.40 1.01 -3.15
C HIS A 346 -19.33 2.22 -3.09
N GLN A 347 -19.22 2.98 -1.99
CA GLN A 347 -19.93 4.24 -1.87
C GLN A 347 -19.26 5.25 -2.80
N GLY A 348 -20.08 5.91 -3.59
CA GLY A 348 -19.61 6.99 -4.46
C GLY A 348 -19.07 8.16 -3.64
N TYR A 349 -18.19 8.92 -4.23
CA TYR A 349 -17.64 10.12 -3.59
C TYR A 349 -18.75 11.06 -3.16
N ASN A 350 -18.73 11.43 -1.90
CA ASN A 350 -19.64 12.41 -1.32
C ASN A 350 -18.87 13.62 -0.79
N LEU A 351 -19.53 14.75 -0.75
CA LEU A 351 -18.89 16.02 -0.41
C LEU A 351 -18.43 16.08 1.05
N PRO A 352 -19.14 15.55 2.06
CA PRO A 352 -18.65 15.50 3.45
C PRO A 352 -17.34 14.73 3.61
N ASP A 353 -17.20 13.54 3.01
CA ASP A 353 -16.00 12.75 3.11
C ASP A 353 -14.82 13.41 2.39
N ASP A 354 -15.07 13.96 1.19
CA ASP A 354 -14.06 14.71 0.45
C ASP A 354 -13.66 16.02 1.17
N ALA A 355 -14.55 16.63 1.96
CA ALA A 355 -14.21 17.78 2.79
C ALA A 355 -13.20 17.42 3.90
N VAL A 356 -13.27 16.20 4.44
CA VAL A 356 -12.28 15.67 5.38
C VAL A 356 -10.93 15.45 4.67
N VAL A 357 -10.96 14.93 3.44
CA VAL A 357 -9.74 14.79 2.62
C VAL A 357 -9.11 16.15 2.34
N PHE A 358 -9.93 17.14 1.97
CA PHE A 358 -9.47 18.52 1.76
C PHE A 358 -8.84 19.09 3.03
N ALA A 359 -9.49 18.94 4.19
CA ALA A 359 -8.94 19.37 5.48
C ALA A 359 -7.60 18.67 5.80
N GLY A 360 -7.49 17.38 5.47
CA GLY A 360 -6.25 16.62 5.62
C GLY A 360 -5.10 17.19 4.79
N VAL A 361 -5.31 17.39 3.49
CA VAL A 361 -4.32 18.00 2.59
C VAL A 361 -3.96 19.41 3.06
N PHE A 362 -4.94 20.21 3.47
CA PHE A 362 -4.71 21.56 3.98
C PHE A 362 -3.85 21.55 5.25
N GLN A 363 -4.19 20.75 6.26
CA GLN A 363 -3.48 20.76 7.55
C GLN A 363 -2.10 20.10 7.47
N PHE A 364 -1.95 18.97 6.75
CA PHE A 364 -0.69 18.22 6.75
C PHE A 364 0.29 18.69 5.68
N PHE A 365 -0.20 19.02 4.49
CA PHE A 365 0.68 19.44 3.41
C PHE A 365 0.74 20.96 3.31
N TYR A 366 -0.42 21.63 3.22
CA TYR A 366 -0.45 23.04 2.86
C TYR A 366 0.10 23.93 3.97
N LEU A 367 -0.42 23.80 5.20
CA LEU A 367 0.06 24.59 6.34
C LEU A 367 1.50 24.25 6.76
N ARG A 368 1.81 22.97 6.83
CA ARG A 368 3.10 22.51 7.39
C ARG A 368 4.26 22.53 6.41
N LEU A 369 3.99 22.37 5.12
CA LEU A 369 5.04 22.30 4.11
C LEU A 369 4.96 23.47 3.14
N ALA A 370 3.84 23.66 2.42
CA ALA A 370 3.78 24.64 1.35
C ALA A 370 3.94 26.08 1.88
N ILE A 371 3.13 26.48 2.86
CA ILE A 371 3.21 27.84 3.43
C ILE A 371 4.49 28.01 4.24
N PHE A 372 4.88 27.02 5.04
CA PHE A 372 6.10 27.06 5.84
C PHE A 372 7.33 27.31 4.95
N PHE A 373 7.57 26.46 3.97
CA PHE A 373 8.73 26.62 3.07
C PHE A 373 8.57 27.80 2.13
N GLY A 374 7.37 28.13 1.70
CA GLY A 374 7.11 29.34 0.91
C GLY A 374 7.47 30.62 1.66
N CYS A 375 7.04 30.74 2.91
CA CYS A 375 7.44 31.84 3.80
C CYS A 375 8.94 31.85 4.06
N LEU A 376 9.55 30.67 4.31
CA LEU A 376 11.00 30.54 4.42
C LEU A 376 11.70 31.14 3.20
N GLY A 377 11.29 30.74 1.99
CA GLY A 377 11.91 31.17 0.73
C GLY A 377 11.79 32.68 0.48
N ILE A 378 10.65 33.29 0.82
CA ILE A 378 10.43 34.71 0.60
C ILE A 378 11.09 35.54 1.70
N PHE A 379 10.72 35.32 2.97
CA PHE A 379 11.12 36.22 4.05
C PHE A 379 12.61 36.15 4.39
N MET A 380 13.25 35.02 4.31
CA MET A 380 14.69 34.93 4.50
C MET A 380 15.47 35.68 3.43
N ASN A 381 14.99 35.67 2.19
CA ASN A 381 15.66 36.36 1.10
C ASN A 381 15.52 37.88 1.14
N LEU A 382 14.52 38.44 1.85
CA LEU A 382 14.29 39.87 1.92
C LEU A 382 15.48 40.67 2.49
N PHE A 383 16.23 40.07 3.41
CA PHE A 383 17.46 40.70 3.97
C PHE A 383 18.70 39.89 3.54
N ARG A 384 18.71 38.58 3.71
CA ARG A 384 19.87 37.76 3.43
C ARG A 384 20.24 37.76 1.95
N GLY A 385 19.24 37.75 1.06
CA GLY A 385 19.49 37.86 -0.39
C GLY A 385 20.25 39.13 -0.74
N GLU A 386 19.86 40.26 -0.14
CA GLU A 386 20.51 41.55 -0.40
C GLU A 386 21.89 41.68 0.25
N ILE A 387 22.12 41.01 1.39
CA ILE A 387 23.44 40.93 2.00
C ILE A 387 24.38 40.16 1.06
N LEU A 388 23.93 39.01 0.53
CA LEU A 388 24.70 38.18 -0.40
C LEU A 388 24.97 38.89 -1.73
N ASP A 389 23.96 39.60 -2.26
CA ASP A 389 24.05 40.35 -3.51
C ASP A 389 24.78 41.69 -3.31
N LYS A 390 25.28 41.97 -2.10
CA LYS A 390 25.97 43.24 -1.71
C LYS A 390 25.16 44.49 -2.04
N SER A 391 23.82 44.41 -2.04
CA SER A 391 22.91 45.49 -2.43
C SER A 391 22.29 46.22 -1.23
N LEU A 392 22.39 45.66 -0.01
CA LEU A 392 21.76 46.23 1.20
C LEU A 392 22.29 47.62 1.57
N HIS A 393 23.56 47.95 1.25
CA HIS A 393 24.13 49.26 1.54
C HIS A 393 23.42 50.39 0.80
N PHE A 394 22.89 50.17 -0.41
CA PHE A 394 22.13 51.21 -1.13
C PHE A 394 20.86 51.64 -0.38
N TYR A 395 20.22 50.70 0.34
CA TYR A 395 19.06 51.02 1.18
C TYR A 395 19.45 51.80 2.42
N PHE A 396 20.65 51.57 2.99
CA PHE A 396 21.12 52.24 4.19
C PHE A 396 21.71 53.64 3.89
N LEU A 397 22.12 53.89 2.66
CA LEU A 397 22.51 55.20 2.18
C LEU A 397 21.30 56.07 1.81
N ALA A 398 20.14 55.47 1.55
CA ALA A 398 18.91 56.24 1.33
C ALA A 398 18.41 56.87 2.64
N PRO A 399 17.75 58.03 2.61
CA PRO A 399 17.21 58.70 3.79
C PRO A 399 15.93 58.00 4.31
N VAL A 400 16.03 56.69 4.57
CA VAL A 400 14.96 55.83 5.07
C VAL A 400 15.36 55.27 6.42
N ARG A 401 14.49 55.40 7.42
CA ARG A 401 14.73 54.76 8.72
C ARG A 401 14.75 53.25 8.58
N ARG A 402 15.69 52.59 9.25
CA ARG A 402 15.86 51.12 9.20
C ARG A 402 14.60 50.35 9.63
N ASP A 403 13.84 50.89 10.61
CA ASP A 403 12.57 50.30 11.05
C ASP A 403 11.51 50.35 9.94
N VAL A 404 11.42 51.51 9.26
CA VAL A 404 10.48 51.71 8.13
C VAL A 404 10.82 50.76 6.98
N LEU A 405 12.13 50.58 6.70
CA LEU A 405 12.60 49.61 5.71
C LEU A 405 12.19 48.17 6.09
N MET A 406 12.41 47.76 7.36
CA MET A 406 12.04 46.43 7.84
C MET A 406 10.53 46.19 7.73
N VAL A 407 9.72 47.14 8.19
CA VAL A 407 8.25 47.05 8.09
C VAL A 407 7.81 46.97 6.61
N GLY A 408 8.41 47.81 5.75
CA GLY A 408 8.11 47.78 4.32
C GLY A 408 8.44 46.45 3.65
N LYS A 409 9.59 45.86 3.98
CA LYS A 409 9.99 44.52 3.50
C LYS A 409 9.09 43.41 4.05
N PHE A 410 8.77 43.43 5.33
CA PHE A 410 7.85 42.47 5.95
C PHE A 410 6.48 42.53 5.28
N LEU A 411 5.89 43.70 5.12
CA LEU A 411 4.60 43.87 4.47
C LEU A 411 4.62 43.41 2.99
N ALA A 412 5.72 43.68 2.30
CA ALA A 412 5.88 43.18 0.92
C ALA A 412 5.90 41.66 0.87
N GLY A 413 6.67 41.01 1.76
CA GLY A 413 6.71 39.54 1.88
C GLY A 413 5.34 38.96 2.26
N LEU A 414 4.66 39.60 3.23
CA LEU A 414 3.32 39.17 3.66
C LEU A 414 2.30 39.26 2.52
N LEU A 415 2.25 40.38 1.80
CA LEU A 415 1.36 40.54 0.65
C LEU A 415 1.68 39.52 -0.43
N ALA A 416 2.95 39.31 -0.75
CA ALA A 416 3.34 38.34 -1.77
C ALA A 416 2.95 36.89 -1.40
N THR A 417 3.23 36.45 -0.16
CA THR A 417 2.86 35.13 0.33
C THR A 417 1.34 34.96 0.40
N CYS A 418 0.63 35.95 0.90
CA CYS A 418 -0.84 35.94 0.93
C CYS A 418 -1.42 35.82 -0.49
N ILE A 419 -0.95 36.60 -1.46
CA ILE A 419 -1.44 36.52 -2.84
C ILE A 419 -1.20 35.12 -3.41
N ILE A 420 0.00 34.57 -3.28
CA ILE A 420 0.36 33.26 -3.83
C ILE A 420 -0.49 32.15 -3.17
N PHE A 421 -0.48 32.07 -1.85
CA PHE A 421 -1.09 30.95 -1.14
C PHE A 421 -2.61 31.08 -1.04
N MET A 422 -3.19 32.24 -0.80
CA MET A 422 -4.65 32.40 -0.79
C MET A 422 -5.25 32.17 -2.18
N THR A 423 -4.57 32.60 -3.26
CA THR A 423 -5.04 32.29 -4.62
C THR A 423 -4.96 30.79 -4.90
N SER A 424 -3.87 30.13 -4.52
CA SER A 424 -3.72 28.68 -4.64
C SER A 424 -4.85 27.96 -3.88
N GLU A 425 -5.14 28.36 -2.67
CA GLU A 425 -6.17 27.78 -1.83
C GLU A 425 -7.59 27.97 -2.39
N LEU A 426 -7.90 29.16 -2.91
CA LEU A 426 -9.17 29.40 -3.61
C LEU A 426 -9.34 28.49 -4.82
N ILE A 427 -8.30 28.28 -5.61
CA ILE A 427 -8.32 27.36 -6.76
C ILE A 427 -8.54 25.93 -6.28
N GLN A 428 -7.83 25.48 -5.23
CA GLN A 428 -8.01 24.15 -4.64
C GLN A 428 -9.46 23.93 -4.19
N PHE A 429 -10.01 24.90 -3.46
CA PHE A 429 -11.39 24.83 -2.97
C PHE A 429 -12.41 24.85 -4.12
N ALA A 430 -12.16 25.63 -5.17
CA ALA A 430 -13.01 25.66 -6.36
C ALA A 430 -12.96 24.33 -7.12
N VAL A 431 -11.78 23.72 -7.27
CA VAL A 431 -11.64 22.40 -7.89
C VAL A 431 -12.31 21.32 -7.06
N PHE A 432 -12.06 21.32 -5.73
CA PHE A 432 -12.69 20.39 -4.79
C PHE A 432 -14.22 20.44 -4.85
N THR A 433 -14.81 21.63 -4.79
CA THR A 433 -16.29 21.76 -4.83
C THR A 433 -16.84 21.57 -6.24
N GLY A 434 -16.06 21.91 -7.27
CA GLY A 434 -16.45 21.85 -8.69
C GLY A 434 -16.67 20.43 -9.23
N GLN A 435 -16.09 19.41 -8.60
CA GLN A 435 -16.29 18.00 -8.99
C GLN A 435 -17.70 17.47 -8.70
N PHE A 436 -18.48 18.15 -7.85
CA PHE A 436 -19.84 17.75 -7.49
C PHE A 436 -20.90 18.44 -8.35
N SER A 437 -22.11 17.83 -8.39
CA SER A 437 -23.23 18.41 -9.13
C SER A 437 -23.60 19.80 -8.62
N PRO A 438 -24.15 20.69 -9.47
CA PRO A 438 -24.51 22.05 -9.07
C PRO A 438 -25.40 22.12 -7.82
N ASN A 439 -26.35 21.21 -7.69
CA ASN A 439 -27.26 21.16 -6.54
C ASN A 439 -26.55 20.80 -5.24
N VAL A 440 -25.67 19.77 -5.27
CA VAL A 440 -24.88 19.34 -4.10
C VAL A 440 -23.93 20.45 -3.70
N ARG A 441 -23.25 21.06 -4.67
CA ARG A 441 -22.35 22.20 -4.44
C ARG A 441 -23.07 23.39 -3.83
N GLN A 442 -24.25 23.76 -4.35
CA GLN A 442 -25.05 24.87 -3.83
C GLN A 442 -25.50 24.58 -2.39
N LEU A 443 -25.98 23.38 -2.12
CA LEU A 443 -26.37 22.95 -0.77
C LEU A 443 -25.21 23.07 0.22
N TYR A 444 -24.03 22.60 -0.18
CA TYR A 444 -22.82 22.69 0.67
C TYR A 444 -22.40 24.12 0.91
N LEU A 445 -22.30 24.94 -0.14
CA LEU A 445 -21.79 26.31 -0.03
C LEU A 445 -22.68 27.19 0.84
N TYR A 446 -24.01 27.07 0.71
CA TYR A 446 -24.95 28.00 1.33
C TYR A 446 -25.67 27.45 2.57
N GLN A 447 -25.88 26.13 2.67
CA GLN A 447 -26.59 25.53 3.80
C GLN A 447 -25.68 24.76 4.77
N ASN A 448 -24.59 24.18 4.29
CA ASN A 448 -23.66 23.39 5.09
C ASN A 448 -22.33 24.11 5.37
N HIS A 449 -22.39 25.42 5.59
CA HIS A 449 -21.25 26.26 5.99
C HIS A 449 -20.04 26.27 5.02
N GLY A 450 -20.18 25.83 3.77
CA GLY A 450 -19.05 25.74 2.82
C GLY A 450 -18.34 27.07 2.57
N LEU A 451 -19.09 28.18 2.44
CA LEU A 451 -18.49 29.52 2.31
C LEU A 451 -17.79 29.99 3.60
N ALA A 452 -18.34 29.66 4.76
CA ALA A 452 -17.69 29.96 6.04
C ALA A 452 -16.38 29.18 6.19
N ASN A 453 -16.38 27.91 5.79
CA ASN A 453 -15.18 27.05 5.76
C ASN A 453 -14.11 27.61 4.81
N ALA A 454 -14.50 28.03 3.59
CA ALA A 454 -13.58 28.69 2.65
C ALA A 454 -12.96 29.96 3.24
N ALA A 455 -13.78 30.82 3.85
CA ALA A 455 -13.30 32.03 4.51
C ALA A 455 -12.36 31.71 5.69
N ALA A 456 -12.67 30.67 6.46
CA ALA A 456 -11.81 30.21 7.55
C ALA A 456 -10.45 29.73 7.02
N TYR A 457 -10.41 28.89 5.98
CA TYR A 457 -9.16 28.42 5.36
C TYR A 457 -8.30 29.60 4.84
N LEU A 458 -8.91 30.59 4.17
CA LEU A 458 -8.21 31.79 3.72
C LEU A 458 -7.67 32.60 4.90
N GLY A 459 -8.46 32.78 5.96
CA GLY A 459 -8.02 33.46 7.19
C GLY A 459 -6.86 32.74 7.86
N ILE A 460 -6.92 31.41 7.95
CA ILE A 460 -5.84 30.57 8.49
C ILE A 460 -4.56 30.71 7.63
N THR A 461 -4.69 30.72 6.32
CA THR A 461 -3.59 30.93 5.38
C THR A 461 -2.92 32.29 5.59
N ALA A 462 -3.69 33.36 5.75
CA ALA A 462 -3.17 34.68 6.02
C ALA A 462 -2.46 34.74 7.38
N LEU A 463 -3.03 34.15 8.43
CA LEU A 463 -2.40 34.04 9.76
C LEU A 463 -1.13 33.20 9.75
N ALA A 464 -1.10 32.12 8.95
CA ALA A 464 0.11 31.31 8.76
C ALA A 464 1.22 32.11 8.09
N CYS A 465 0.90 32.89 7.04
CA CYS A 465 1.84 33.79 6.39
C CYS A 465 2.36 34.86 7.34
N LEU A 466 1.52 35.42 8.19
CA LEU A 466 1.90 36.38 9.23
C LEU A 466 2.87 35.76 10.24
N GLY A 467 2.51 34.63 10.82
CA GLY A 467 3.29 33.95 11.85
C GLY A 467 4.65 33.45 11.31
N TYR A 468 4.63 32.58 10.31
CA TYR A 468 5.89 32.08 9.73
C TYR A 468 6.72 33.18 9.07
N GLY A 469 6.08 34.17 8.45
CA GLY A 469 6.76 35.34 7.90
C GLY A 469 7.55 36.12 8.93
N ALA A 470 6.97 36.36 10.11
CA ALA A 470 7.67 37.04 11.19
C ALA A 470 8.89 36.25 11.68
N PHE A 471 8.75 34.95 11.91
CA PHE A 471 9.84 34.09 12.34
C PHE A 471 10.96 33.99 11.29
N PHE A 472 10.64 33.82 10.01
CA PHE A 472 11.66 33.70 8.97
C PHE A 472 12.33 35.02 8.61
N LEU A 473 11.63 36.13 8.73
CA LEU A 473 12.26 37.43 8.63
C LEU A 473 13.32 37.61 9.73
N ALA A 474 12.96 37.30 10.99
CA ALA A 474 13.87 37.35 12.13
C ALA A 474 15.08 36.43 11.94
N ALA A 475 14.82 35.19 11.53
CA ALA A 475 15.88 34.21 11.28
C ALA A 475 16.83 34.65 10.17
N GLY A 476 16.30 35.23 9.07
CA GLY A 476 17.11 35.78 7.97
C GLY A 476 18.03 36.95 8.36
N MET A 477 17.67 37.71 9.42
CA MET A 477 18.49 38.76 9.95
C MET A 477 19.51 38.32 11.01
N LEU A 478 19.15 37.30 11.80
CA LEU A 478 19.95 36.85 12.93
C LEU A 478 21.04 35.84 12.56
N PHE A 479 20.79 35.01 11.55
CA PHE A 479 21.66 33.88 11.26
C PHE A 479 22.36 34.00 9.91
N LYS A 480 23.67 33.70 9.89
CA LYS A 480 24.47 33.64 8.65
C LYS A 480 24.03 32.47 7.77
N ASN A 481 23.69 31.33 8.38
CA ASN A 481 23.14 30.17 7.67
C ASN A 481 21.65 29.96 8.02
N PRO A 482 20.74 30.27 7.11
CA PRO A 482 19.29 30.22 7.36
C PRO A 482 18.71 28.80 7.48
N ILE A 483 19.42 27.79 7.04
CA ILE A 483 18.91 26.40 7.04
C ILE A 483 18.79 25.87 8.47
N LEU A 484 19.74 26.19 9.35
CA LEU A 484 19.72 25.72 10.74
C LEU A 484 18.51 26.22 11.53
N PRO A 485 18.21 27.54 11.58
CA PRO A 485 17.03 28.01 12.28
C PRO A 485 15.73 27.51 11.62
N ALA A 486 15.69 27.39 10.31
CA ALA A 486 14.53 26.82 9.62
C ALA A 486 14.27 25.36 10.03
N ALA A 487 15.31 24.54 10.10
CA ALA A 487 15.21 23.15 10.56
C ALA A 487 14.76 23.09 12.03
N ALA A 488 15.30 23.95 12.89
CA ALA A 488 14.91 24.05 14.30
C ALA A 488 13.42 24.41 14.46
N ILE A 489 12.94 25.40 13.69
CA ILE A 489 11.53 25.81 13.70
C ILE A 489 10.67 24.65 13.17
N LEU A 490 11.07 23.95 12.12
CA LEU A 490 10.33 22.81 11.58
C LEU A 490 10.18 21.67 12.60
N VAL A 491 11.28 21.34 13.29
CA VAL A 491 11.26 20.34 14.36
C VAL A 491 10.35 20.79 15.51
N TRP A 492 10.44 22.05 15.92
CA TRP A 492 9.59 22.64 16.95
C TRP A 492 8.09 22.57 16.60
N GLU A 493 7.73 22.98 15.39
CA GLU A 493 6.35 22.94 14.89
C GLU A 493 5.82 21.51 14.76
N THR A 494 6.68 20.57 14.34
CA THR A 494 6.32 19.15 14.20
C THR A 494 6.20 18.47 15.56
N ALA A 495 7.08 18.80 16.52
CA ALA A 495 7.06 18.26 17.87
C ALA A 495 5.95 18.87 18.76
N ASN A 496 5.24 19.89 18.28
CA ASN A 496 4.23 20.61 19.05
C ASN A 496 3.24 19.71 19.83
N PRO A 497 2.68 18.62 19.27
CA PRO A 497 1.75 17.75 19.99
C PRO A 497 2.33 17.14 21.27
N PHE A 498 3.64 16.96 21.31
CA PHE A 498 4.38 16.32 22.42
C PHE A 498 4.94 17.31 23.44
N LEU A 499 4.82 18.62 23.18
CA LEU A 499 5.35 19.65 24.07
C LEU A 499 4.44 19.87 25.30
N PRO A 500 4.99 20.32 26.45
CA PRO A 500 4.20 20.81 27.57
C PRO A 500 3.29 21.97 27.17
N ALA A 501 2.13 22.10 27.82
CA ALA A 501 1.08 23.08 27.50
C ALA A 501 1.58 24.55 27.38
N LEU A 502 2.56 24.92 28.20
CA LEU A 502 3.16 26.27 28.12
C LEU A 502 3.97 26.47 26.84
N LEU A 503 4.76 25.45 26.46
CA LEU A 503 5.63 25.51 25.28
C LEU A 503 4.83 25.41 23.97
N LYS A 504 3.71 24.69 23.94
CA LYS A 504 2.80 24.65 22.77
C LYS A 504 2.38 26.06 22.32
N LYS A 505 2.18 26.98 23.25
CA LYS A 505 1.72 28.36 22.98
C LYS A 505 2.73 29.21 22.22
N PHE A 506 3.99 28.79 22.10
CA PHE A 506 5.00 29.47 21.27
C PHE A 506 5.07 28.95 19.84
N SER A 507 4.21 28.00 19.46
CA SER A 507 4.16 27.42 18.13
C SER A 507 3.02 28.03 17.31
N VAL A 508 3.28 28.33 16.05
CA VAL A 508 2.28 28.89 15.12
C VAL A 508 1.24 27.84 14.80
N ILE A 509 1.66 26.59 14.56
CA ILE A 509 0.76 25.49 14.18
C ILE A 509 -0.27 25.16 15.29
N TYR A 510 0.06 25.41 16.56
CA TYR A 510 -0.85 25.20 17.69
C TYR A 510 -2.13 26.02 17.53
N TYR A 511 -1.98 27.30 17.23
CA TYR A 511 -3.13 28.17 17.02
C TYR A 511 -3.84 27.93 15.70
N LEU A 512 -3.08 27.67 14.62
CA LEU A 512 -3.66 27.43 13.29
C LEU A 512 -4.55 26.19 13.27
N LYS A 513 -4.13 25.10 13.93
CA LYS A 513 -4.95 23.88 14.06
C LYS A 513 -6.28 24.14 14.76
N SER A 514 -6.28 24.96 15.81
CA SER A 514 -7.50 25.28 16.55
C SER A 514 -8.52 26.10 15.74
N LEU A 515 -8.09 26.70 14.64
CA LEU A 515 -8.95 27.48 13.74
C LEU A 515 -9.50 26.67 12.57
N CYS A 516 -9.00 25.44 12.35
CA CYS A 516 -9.45 24.62 11.22
C CYS A 516 -10.93 24.27 11.35
N PRO A 517 -11.75 24.53 10.30
CA PRO A 517 -13.21 24.41 10.41
C PRO A 517 -13.71 22.95 10.32
N VAL A 518 -12.87 22.02 9.85
CA VAL A 518 -13.22 20.60 9.68
C VAL A 518 -12.22 19.76 10.47
N ASP A 519 -12.75 18.95 11.38
CA ASP A 519 -11.97 17.99 12.16
C ASP A 519 -11.61 16.76 11.30
N ILE A 520 -10.38 16.27 11.46
CA ILE A 520 -9.92 15.07 10.79
C ILE A 520 -10.06 13.90 11.77
N PRO A 521 -10.94 12.92 11.50
CA PRO A 521 -11.09 11.76 12.37
C PRO A 521 -9.81 10.92 12.34
N SER A 522 -9.40 10.42 13.50
CA SER A 522 -8.27 9.48 13.57
C SER A 522 -8.72 8.13 12.98
N PRO A 523 -7.98 7.56 12.01
CA PRO A 523 -8.29 6.23 11.46
C PRO A 523 -8.35 5.16 12.56
N PRO A 524 -9.30 4.23 12.51
CA PRO A 524 -9.37 3.12 13.45
C PRO A 524 -8.08 2.28 13.36
N GLY A 525 -7.48 1.98 14.51
CA GLY A 525 -6.21 1.21 14.59
C GLY A 525 -4.93 2.02 14.50
N MET A 526 -5.00 3.36 14.39
CA MET A 526 -3.82 4.20 14.43
C MET A 526 -3.16 4.17 15.83
N PRO A 527 -1.83 3.95 15.95
CA PRO A 527 -1.13 4.02 17.23
C PRO A 527 -1.37 5.37 17.93
N GLY A 528 -1.61 5.36 19.25
CA GLY A 528 -1.97 6.55 20.03
C GLY A 528 -1.01 7.73 19.87
N ILE A 529 0.29 7.48 19.67
CA ILE A 529 1.30 8.52 19.38
C ILE A 529 1.03 9.23 18.04
N LEU A 530 0.63 8.49 17.01
CA LEU A 530 0.32 9.07 15.69
C LEU A 530 -1.02 9.80 15.70
N SER A 531 -1.99 9.36 16.52
CA SER A 531 -3.27 10.06 16.67
C SER A 531 -3.11 11.48 17.23
N LEU A 532 -2.09 11.74 18.05
CA LEU A 532 -1.75 13.08 18.55
C LEU A 532 -1.31 14.05 17.44
N LEU A 533 -0.77 13.55 16.34
CA LEU A 533 -0.44 14.40 15.18
C LEU A 533 -1.71 14.86 14.44
N VAL A 534 -2.75 14.05 14.45
CA VAL A 534 -4.03 14.31 13.77
C VAL A 534 -4.96 15.14 14.68
N SER A 535 -5.20 14.66 15.90
CA SER A 535 -6.08 15.34 16.86
C SER A 535 -5.46 16.62 17.42
N ASN A 536 -6.32 17.55 17.81
CA ASN A 536 -5.92 18.71 18.62
C ASN A 536 -6.47 18.51 20.03
N PRO A 537 -5.69 17.91 20.97
CA PRO A 537 -6.19 17.55 22.29
C PRO A 537 -6.58 18.74 23.15
N ASP A 538 -6.02 19.94 22.87
CA ASP A 538 -6.24 21.15 23.65
C ASP A 538 -6.64 22.33 22.74
N PRO A 539 -7.84 22.31 22.11
CA PRO A 539 -8.25 23.39 21.22
C PRO A 539 -8.47 24.69 22.01
N VAL A 540 -7.95 25.78 21.48
CA VAL A 540 -8.21 27.13 22.03
C VAL A 540 -9.34 27.80 21.29
N SER A 541 -10.03 28.72 21.96
CA SER A 541 -11.10 29.49 21.30
C SER A 541 -10.56 30.34 20.15
N MET A 542 -11.38 30.57 19.13
CA MET A 542 -11.01 31.33 17.93
C MET A 542 -10.38 32.69 18.23
N PRO A 543 -10.93 33.53 19.14
CA PRO A 543 -10.29 34.82 19.46
C PRO A 543 -8.89 34.67 20.09
N VAL A 544 -8.72 33.68 20.97
CA VAL A 544 -7.44 33.37 21.60
C VAL A 544 -6.41 32.93 20.58
N ALA A 545 -6.81 32.08 19.61
CA ALA A 545 -5.93 31.61 18.55
C ALA A 545 -5.46 32.76 17.66
N ILE A 546 -6.36 33.63 17.21
CA ILE A 546 -6.03 34.79 16.36
C ILE A 546 -5.11 35.77 17.12
N LEU A 547 -5.50 36.16 18.35
CA LEU A 547 -4.71 37.09 19.17
C LEU A 547 -3.34 36.48 19.50
N GLY A 548 -3.26 35.20 19.80
CA GLY A 548 -2.01 34.51 20.08
C GLY A 548 -1.02 34.60 18.91
N ILE A 549 -1.44 34.31 17.69
CA ILE A 549 -0.58 34.44 16.50
C ILE A 549 -0.16 35.90 16.29
N VAL A 550 -1.08 36.85 16.39
CA VAL A 550 -0.80 38.27 16.18
C VAL A 550 0.20 38.78 17.23
N ILE A 551 0.00 38.48 18.52
CA ILE A 551 0.89 38.89 19.60
C ILE A 551 2.28 38.28 19.42
N VAL A 552 2.38 36.98 19.16
CA VAL A 552 3.67 36.31 18.93
C VAL A 552 4.39 36.93 17.74
N SER A 553 3.69 37.16 16.63
CA SER A 553 4.26 37.76 15.42
C SER A 553 4.76 39.19 15.67
N LEU A 554 3.98 40.02 16.37
CA LEU A 554 4.36 41.39 16.72
C LEU A 554 5.58 41.42 17.66
N LEU A 555 5.63 40.50 18.62
CA LEU A 555 6.77 40.38 19.53
C LEU A 555 8.05 40.01 18.79
N VAL A 556 7.98 39.02 17.86
CA VAL A 556 9.11 38.63 17.02
C VAL A 556 9.56 39.79 16.12
N LEU A 557 8.63 40.52 15.51
CA LEU A 557 8.94 41.69 14.67
C LEU A 557 9.53 42.84 15.50
N TYR A 558 9.06 43.06 16.73
CA TYR A 558 9.59 44.06 17.63
C TYR A 558 11.06 43.78 17.98
N VAL A 559 11.37 42.52 18.36
CA VAL A 559 12.76 42.09 18.62
C VAL A 559 13.61 42.24 17.37
N SER A 560 13.07 41.89 16.21
CA SER A 560 13.74 42.03 14.91
C SER A 560 14.06 43.50 14.59
N GLY A 561 13.19 44.43 15.00
CA GLY A 561 13.41 45.88 14.86
C GLY A 561 14.64 46.38 15.62
N PHE A 562 14.89 45.86 16.82
CA PHE A 562 16.12 46.18 17.55
C PHE A 562 17.36 45.69 16.83
N GLN A 563 17.29 44.49 16.26
CA GLN A 563 18.41 43.90 15.54
C GLN A 563 18.76 44.69 14.28
N VAL A 564 17.77 45.13 13.49
CA VAL A 564 17.99 45.93 12.28
C VAL A 564 18.68 47.27 12.61
N ARG A 565 18.32 47.89 13.70
CA ARG A 565 18.97 49.15 14.15
C ARG A 565 20.45 48.97 14.42
N ARG A 566 20.86 47.83 14.99
CA ARG A 566 22.24 47.48 15.37
C ARG A 566 23.04 46.78 14.25
N MET A 567 22.42 46.51 13.10
CA MET A 567 23.05 45.78 12.02
C MET A 567 24.18 46.60 11.39
N GLU A 568 25.40 46.10 11.46
CA GLU A 568 26.57 46.61 10.75
C GLU A 568 26.82 45.80 9.50
N ILE A 569 27.11 46.45 8.38
CA ILE A 569 27.37 45.79 7.11
C ILE A 569 28.86 45.52 6.99
N ASN A 570 29.30 44.32 7.35
CA ASN A 570 30.67 43.88 7.09
C ASN A 570 30.65 42.99 5.84
N TYR A 571 31.16 43.48 4.71
CA TYR A 571 31.38 42.75 3.48
C TYR A 571 32.74 42.04 3.45
N THR A 572 33.38 41.80 4.59
CA THR A 572 34.59 41.00 4.62
C THR A 572 34.28 39.59 4.16
N SER A 573 34.93 39.18 3.10
CA SER A 573 34.92 37.88 2.49
C SER A 573 35.30 36.79 3.51
N GLU A 574 34.37 35.89 3.83
CA GLU A 574 34.66 34.49 4.17
C GLU A 574 34.04 33.60 3.11
#